data_02ac74b925efe01acaa17a9e3af07322
#
_entry.id   02ac74b925efe01acaa17a9e3af07322
#
_cell.length_a   1.000
_cell.length_b   1.000
_cell.length_c   1.000
_cell.angle_alpha   90.00
_cell.angle_beta   90.00
_cell.angle_gamma   90.00
#
_symmetry.space_group_name_H-M   'P 1'
#
loop_
_entity.id
_entity.type
_entity.pdbx_description
1 polymer ?
#
loop_
_entity_poly.entity_id
_entity_poly.type
_entity_poly.pdbx_seq_one_letter_code
_entity_poly.pdbx_strand_id
1 'polypeptide(L)'
;AEAAAMPLTSITAWEGLHDHLRIGAHDSLLMIGGAGGGGSMVIQLARLATDGDVVATSSREASRAWCRDMGATAVIDHRNDLVQELHEVGVNGVETVFSAYTVGREAELAQLMKPFGRLVMIDGTDSFDMTAFKPKSLSVTSESMFARPIFGTDDVAKQGRILARVAGLVDEGRLRTTVAHQLQGLTAANIVEGTALVESGRMVGKI
;
A
#
# COMPACT_ATOMS: atom_id res chain seq x y z
N ALA A 1 19.11 -1.45 11.08
CA ALA A 1 17.91 -0.60 10.97
C ALA A 1 17.12 -0.92 9.69
N GLU A 2 17.75 -0.86 8.53
CA GLU A 2 17.09 -1.08 7.23
C GLU A 2 16.37 -2.44 7.15
N ALA A 3 17.07 -3.53 7.46
CA ALA A 3 16.49 -4.86 7.45
C ALA A 3 15.30 -5.01 8.42
N ALA A 4 15.32 -4.32 9.57
CA ALA A 4 14.22 -4.38 10.53
C ALA A 4 12.94 -3.64 10.06
N ALA A 5 13.06 -2.68 9.15
CA ALA A 5 11.94 -1.92 8.62
C ALA A 5 11.17 -2.64 7.51
N MET A 6 11.71 -3.72 6.96
CA MET A 6 11.20 -4.37 5.76
C MET A 6 10.14 -5.46 6.00
N PRO A 7 10.25 -6.37 6.99
CA PRO A 7 9.47 -7.61 7.00
C PRO A 7 7.96 -7.40 6.99
N LEU A 8 7.42 -6.62 7.93
CA LEU A 8 5.98 -6.41 8.07
C LEU A 8 5.38 -5.85 6.77
N THR A 9 5.91 -4.74 6.30
CA THR A 9 5.38 -4.02 5.14
C THR A 9 5.56 -4.81 3.84
N SER A 10 6.64 -5.58 3.73
CA SER A 10 6.90 -6.45 2.57
C SER A 10 5.92 -7.61 2.49
N ILE A 11 5.62 -8.26 3.60
CA ILE A 11 4.65 -9.37 3.63
C ILE A 11 3.27 -8.83 3.26
N THR A 12 2.79 -7.77 3.95
CA THR A 12 1.49 -7.15 3.66
C THR A 12 1.38 -6.72 2.19
N ALA A 13 2.39 -6.03 1.67
CA ALA A 13 2.37 -5.57 0.29
C ALA A 13 2.39 -6.74 -0.71
N TRP A 14 3.21 -7.77 -0.45
CA TRP A 14 3.29 -8.94 -1.31
C TRP A 14 1.98 -9.73 -1.33
N GLU A 15 1.46 -10.08 -0.14
CA GLU A 15 0.21 -10.82 -0.02
C GLU A 15 -0.95 -10.04 -0.63
N GLY A 16 -1.06 -8.75 -0.34
CA GLY A 16 -2.07 -7.89 -0.91
C GLY A 16 -2.02 -7.81 -2.44
N LEU A 17 -0.83 -7.61 -3.03
CA LEU A 17 -0.68 -7.49 -4.48
C LEU A 17 -0.85 -8.82 -5.22
N HIS A 18 -0.21 -9.90 -4.73
CA HIS A 18 -0.12 -11.16 -5.47
C HIS A 18 -1.19 -12.18 -5.07
N ASP A 19 -1.53 -12.29 -3.77
CA ASP A 19 -2.50 -13.29 -3.30
C ASP A 19 -3.94 -12.79 -3.44
N HIS A 20 -4.18 -11.53 -3.10
CA HIS A 20 -5.53 -10.95 -3.07
C HIS A 20 -5.86 -10.18 -4.35
N LEU A 21 -5.11 -9.14 -4.69
CA LEU A 21 -5.35 -8.39 -5.92
C LEU A 21 -5.01 -9.19 -7.18
N ARG A 22 -4.08 -10.14 -7.09
CA ARG A 22 -3.60 -10.89 -8.25
C ARG A 22 -3.27 -9.95 -9.41
N ILE A 23 -2.48 -8.93 -9.08
CA ILE A 23 -2.17 -7.84 -10.02
C ILE A 23 -1.60 -8.41 -11.32
N GLY A 24 -2.22 -8.05 -12.42
CA GLY A 24 -1.81 -8.47 -13.77
C GLY A 24 -0.80 -7.51 -14.38
N ALA A 25 -0.12 -7.97 -15.44
CA ALA A 25 0.95 -7.22 -16.08
C ALA A 25 0.53 -5.84 -16.64
N HIS A 26 -0.76 -5.63 -16.86
CA HIS A 26 -1.30 -4.38 -17.42
C HIS A 26 -2.34 -3.71 -16.51
N ASP A 27 -2.51 -4.21 -15.29
CA ASP A 27 -3.44 -3.61 -14.32
C ASP A 27 -2.89 -2.28 -13.82
N SER A 28 -3.76 -1.27 -13.77
CA SER A 28 -3.48 -0.03 -13.04
C SER A 28 -3.80 -0.22 -11.56
N LEU A 29 -2.98 0.36 -10.70
CA LEU A 29 -3.14 0.33 -9.25
C LEU A 29 -3.32 1.74 -8.70
N LEU A 30 -4.32 1.92 -7.83
CA LEU A 30 -4.39 3.07 -6.93
C LEU A 30 -3.99 2.64 -5.51
N MET A 31 -2.93 3.27 -4.96
CA MET A 31 -2.49 3.10 -3.57
C MET A 31 -2.98 4.25 -2.70
N ILE A 32 -3.95 4.00 -1.83
CA ILE A 32 -4.42 4.98 -0.85
C ILE A 32 -3.51 4.98 0.38
N GLY A 33 -2.85 6.12 0.64
CA GLY A 33 -1.87 6.24 1.71
C GLY A 33 -0.44 5.87 1.28
N GLY A 34 -0.05 6.29 0.07
CA GLY A 34 1.20 5.88 -0.58
C GLY A 34 2.48 6.23 0.16
N ALA A 35 2.52 7.31 0.95
CA ALA A 35 3.75 7.78 1.59
C ALA A 35 4.13 7.03 2.87
N GLY A 36 3.24 6.27 3.48
CA GLY A 36 3.56 5.45 4.66
C GLY A 36 4.46 4.26 4.33
N GLY A 37 5.00 3.60 5.34
CA GLY A 37 5.90 2.46 5.14
C GLY A 37 5.26 1.32 4.32
N GLY A 38 3.98 1.01 4.57
CA GLY A 38 3.22 0.02 3.78
C GLY A 38 3.03 0.47 2.34
N GLY A 39 2.51 1.69 2.13
CA GLY A 39 2.30 2.27 0.80
C GLY A 39 3.57 2.36 -0.03
N SER A 40 4.70 2.73 0.61
CA SER A 40 6.02 2.77 -0.04
C SER A 40 6.44 1.39 -0.59
N MET A 41 6.16 0.32 0.14
CA MET A 41 6.47 -1.03 -0.31
C MET A 41 5.50 -1.52 -1.38
N VAL A 42 4.19 -1.21 -1.24
CA VAL A 42 3.19 -1.51 -2.27
C VAL A 42 3.55 -0.86 -3.60
N ILE A 43 3.92 0.42 -3.61
CA ILE A 43 4.31 1.14 -4.83
C ILE A 43 5.50 0.44 -5.51
N GLN A 44 6.56 0.15 -4.78
CA GLN A 44 7.76 -0.48 -5.34
C GLN A 44 7.46 -1.88 -5.91
N LEU A 45 6.75 -2.73 -5.17
CA LEU A 45 6.41 -4.08 -5.62
C LEU A 45 5.42 -4.06 -6.80
N ALA A 46 4.46 -3.13 -6.81
CA ALA A 46 3.55 -2.97 -7.93
C ALA A 46 4.30 -2.61 -9.22
N ARG A 47 5.27 -1.68 -9.14
CA ARG A 47 6.12 -1.33 -10.31
C ARG A 47 6.95 -2.49 -10.86
N LEU A 48 7.19 -3.51 -10.06
CA LEU A 48 7.84 -4.75 -10.54
C LEU A 48 6.84 -5.75 -11.13
N ALA A 49 5.54 -5.59 -10.86
CA ALA A 49 4.51 -6.54 -11.22
C ALA A 49 3.67 -6.09 -12.43
N THR A 50 3.56 -4.78 -12.69
CA THR A 50 2.73 -4.23 -13.77
C THR A 50 3.43 -3.13 -14.57
N ASP A 51 3.12 -3.07 -15.86
CA ASP A 51 3.46 -1.96 -16.77
C ASP A 51 2.39 -0.85 -16.72
N GLY A 52 1.23 -1.11 -16.10
CA GLY A 52 0.14 -0.16 -15.92
C GLY A 52 0.51 0.98 -14.96
N ASP A 53 -0.42 1.92 -14.82
CA ASP A 53 -0.22 3.04 -13.91
C ASP A 53 -0.23 2.61 -12.45
N VAL A 54 0.75 3.09 -11.67
CA VAL A 54 0.78 2.97 -10.22
C VAL A 54 0.60 4.36 -9.65
N VAL A 55 -0.65 4.70 -9.36
CA VAL A 55 -1.03 6.00 -8.79
C VAL A 55 -1.03 5.91 -7.27
N ALA A 56 -0.43 6.88 -6.60
CA ALA A 56 -0.43 6.95 -5.14
C ALA A 56 -1.17 8.20 -4.64
N THR A 57 -1.79 8.11 -3.48
CA THR A 57 -2.38 9.30 -2.85
C THR A 57 -1.45 9.90 -1.82
N SER A 58 -1.27 11.21 -1.90
CA SER A 58 -0.53 12.00 -0.91
C SER A 58 -0.84 13.48 -1.08
N SER A 59 -0.91 14.22 0.04
CA SER A 59 -1.37 15.62 0.05
C SER A 59 -0.28 16.67 0.28
N ARG A 60 0.91 16.29 0.76
CA ARG A 60 2.02 17.22 1.06
C ARG A 60 3.14 17.05 0.06
N GLU A 61 3.84 18.13 -0.28
CA GLU A 61 4.91 18.10 -1.29
C GLU A 61 6.00 17.06 -0.97
N ALA A 62 6.50 17.03 0.25
CA ALA A 62 7.52 16.06 0.65
C ALA A 62 7.03 14.61 0.52
N SER A 63 5.78 14.32 0.89
CA SER A 63 5.22 12.97 0.76
C SER A 63 4.85 12.63 -0.68
N ARG A 64 4.50 13.61 -1.51
CA ARG A 64 4.31 13.43 -2.97
C ARG A 64 5.64 13.09 -3.65
N ALA A 65 6.70 13.84 -3.33
CA ALA A 65 8.05 13.56 -3.82
C ALA A 65 8.50 12.14 -3.41
N TRP A 66 8.28 11.76 -2.15
CA TRP A 66 8.56 10.41 -1.67
C TRP A 66 7.83 9.32 -2.45
N CYS A 67 6.53 9.48 -2.75
CA CYS A 67 5.78 8.50 -3.54
C CYS A 67 6.36 8.34 -4.95
N ARG A 68 6.74 9.46 -5.61
CA ARG A 68 7.41 9.41 -6.92
C ARG A 68 8.75 8.69 -6.84
N ASP A 69 9.53 8.98 -5.82
CA ASP A 69 10.80 8.31 -5.53
C ASP A 69 10.65 6.80 -5.30
N MET A 70 9.52 6.36 -4.72
CA MET A 70 9.19 4.94 -4.59
C MET A 70 8.72 4.30 -5.91
N GLY A 71 8.51 5.08 -6.96
CA GLY A 71 8.16 4.59 -8.29
C GLY A 71 6.71 4.82 -8.72
N ALA A 72 5.91 5.61 -7.96
CA ALA A 72 4.57 5.98 -8.41
C ALA A 72 4.62 6.74 -9.75
N THR A 73 3.80 6.32 -10.73
CA THR A 73 3.71 6.98 -12.04
C THR A 73 3.02 8.34 -11.95
N ALA A 74 2.06 8.45 -11.02
CA ALA A 74 1.40 9.69 -10.68
C ALA A 74 1.09 9.75 -9.16
N VAL A 75 0.94 10.98 -8.65
CA VAL A 75 0.55 11.20 -7.25
C VAL A 75 -0.58 12.23 -7.21
N ILE A 76 -1.70 11.83 -6.62
CA ILE A 76 -2.93 12.63 -6.49
C ILE A 76 -3.21 12.99 -5.04
N ASP A 77 -4.06 13.99 -4.82
CA ASP A 77 -4.37 14.49 -3.47
C ASP A 77 -5.64 13.85 -2.92
N HIS A 78 -5.51 13.04 -1.86
CA HIS A 78 -6.64 12.36 -1.23
C HIS A 78 -7.65 13.28 -0.52
N ARG A 79 -7.41 14.59 -0.47
CA ARG A 79 -8.35 15.60 0.08
C ARG A 79 -9.35 16.07 -0.96
N ASN A 80 -9.05 15.84 -2.24
CA ASN A 80 -9.91 16.20 -3.37
C ASN A 80 -10.75 14.99 -3.82
N ASP A 81 -11.60 15.16 -4.80
CA ASP A 81 -12.32 14.08 -5.47
C ASP A 81 -11.33 13.20 -6.23
N LEU A 82 -11.17 11.95 -5.80
CA LEU A 82 -10.20 11.02 -6.37
C LEU A 82 -10.53 10.62 -7.82
N VAL A 83 -11.80 10.64 -8.20
CA VAL A 83 -12.22 10.34 -9.58
C VAL A 83 -11.74 11.44 -10.52
N GLN A 84 -11.92 12.68 -10.12
CA GLN A 84 -11.43 13.85 -10.88
C GLN A 84 -9.90 13.85 -10.92
N GLU A 85 -9.24 13.69 -9.78
CA GLU A 85 -7.77 13.66 -9.69
C GLU A 85 -7.14 12.56 -10.58
N LEU A 86 -7.73 11.36 -10.62
CA LEU A 86 -7.29 10.30 -11.52
C LEU A 86 -7.42 10.71 -13.00
N HIS A 87 -8.56 11.32 -13.34
CA HIS A 87 -8.81 11.78 -14.70
C HIS A 87 -7.81 12.86 -15.15
N GLU A 88 -7.46 13.79 -14.24
CA GLU A 88 -6.48 14.86 -14.50
C GLU A 88 -5.07 14.32 -14.78
N VAL A 89 -4.71 13.16 -14.21
CA VAL A 89 -3.43 12.48 -14.52
C VAL A 89 -3.55 11.47 -15.67
N GLY A 90 -4.67 11.47 -16.40
CA GLY A 90 -4.87 10.65 -17.60
C GLY A 90 -5.34 9.21 -17.32
N VAL A 91 -5.72 8.87 -16.08
CA VAL A 91 -6.14 7.54 -15.68
C VAL A 91 -7.65 7.47 -15.58
N ASN A 92 -8.30 6.73 -16.49
CA ASN A 92 -9.75 6.58 -16.56
C ASN A 92 -10.24 5.34 -15.79
N GLY A 93 -10.00 5.34 -14.46
CA GLY A 93 -10.32 4.23 -13.58
C GLY A 93 -9.22 3.18 -13.50
N VAL A 94 -9.24 2.37 -12.41
CA VAL A 94 -8.21 1.37 -12.11
C VAL A 94 -8.81 -0.02 -11.95
N GLU A 95 -8.04 -1.04 -12.27
CA GLU A 95 -8.37 -2.45 -12.06
C GLU A 95 -8.21 -2.85 -10.60
N THR A 96 -7.23 -2.24 -9.91
CA THR A 96 -6.86 -2.63 -8.56
C THR A 96 -6.71 -1.42 -7.64
N VAL A 97 -7.15 -1.59 -6.38
CA VAL A 97 -6.98 -0.61 -5.31
C VAL A 97 -6.34 -1.30 -4.11
N PHE A 98 -5.30 -0.72 -3.57
CA PHE A 98 -4.73 -1.08 -2.27
C PHE A 98 -4.95 0.08 -1.31
N SER A 99 -5.71 -0.14 -0.23
CA SER A 99 -6.12 0.96 0.65
C SER A 99 -5.68 0.75 2.11
N ALA A 100 -5.06 1.80 2.66
CA ALA A 100 -4.79 1.92 4.08
C ALA A 100 -5.81 2.83 4.81
N TYR A 101 -6.74 3.44 4.06
CA TYR A 101 -7.79 4.33 4.57
C TYR A 101 -9.06 4.16 3.71
N THR A 102 -9.79 3.08 3.95
CA THR A 102 -10.94 2.67 3.15
C THR A 102 -12.26 3.21 3.69
N VAL A 103 -12.36 3.27 5.03
CA VAL A 103 -13.61 3.59 5.73
C VAL A 103 -14.13 4.97 5.34
N GLY A 104 -15.42 5.02 4.95
CA GLY A 104 -16.11 6.24 4.53
C GLY A 104 -15.81 6.66 3.09
N ARG A 105 -15.06 5.83 2.32
CA ARG A 105 -14.74 6.08 0.91
C ARG A 105 -15.32 5.02 -0.03
N GLU A 106 -16.17 4.15 0.44
CA GLU A 106 -16.65 2.98 -0.29
C GLU A 106 -17.28 3.38 -1.64
N ALA A 107 -18.14 4.39 -1.66
CA ALA A 107 -18.79 4.86 -2.87
C ALA A 107 -17.79 5.47 -3.88
N GLU A 108 -16.85 6.29 -3.41
CA GLU A 108 -15.79 6.90 -4.23
C GLU A 108 -14.88 5.82 -4.83
N LEU A 109 -14.43 4.86 -4.00
CA LEU A 109 -13.60 3.74 -4.46
C LEU A 109 -14.33 2.88 -5.50
N ALA A 110 -15.61 2.57 -5.28
CA ALA A 110 -16.41 1.84 -6.25
C ALA A 110 -16.58 2.63 -7.56
N GLN A 111 -16.68 3.96 -7.50
CA GLN A 111 -16.81 4.80 -8.70
C GLN A 111 -15.54 4.79 -9.55
N LEU A 112 -14.36 4.93 -8.95
CA LEU A 112 -13.09 4.99 -9.67
C LEU A 112 -12.58 3.63 -10.18
N MET A 113 -13.10 2.53 -9.64
CA MET A 113 -12.71 1.19 -10.08
C MET A 113 -13.41 0.78 -11.37
N LYS A 114 -12.70 0.09 -12.25
CA LYS A 114 -13.27 -0.54 -13.45
C LYS A 114 -14.13 -1.76 -13.06
N PRO A 115 -15.09 -2.18 -13.92
CA PRO A 115 -15.84 -3.42 -13.68
C PRO A 115 -14.92 -4.61 -13.43
N PHE A 116 -15.32 -5.50 -12.50
CA PHE A 116 -14.54 -6.66 -12.01
C PHE A 116 -13.24 -6.29 -11.28
N GLY A 117 -13.06 -5.02 -10.92
CA GLY A 117 -11.91 -4.55 -10.16
C GLY A 117 -11.82 -5.19 -8.76
N ARG A 118 -10.65 -5.12 -8.16
CA ARG A 118 -10.32 -5.76 -6.88
C ARG A 118 -9.76 -4.72 -5.91
N LEU A 119 -10.30 -4.70 -4.70
CA LEU A 119 -9.87 -3.86 -3.59
C LEU A 119 -9.26 -4.73 -2.50
N VAL A 120 -8.08 -4.36 -2.05
CA VAL A 120 -7.49 -4.85 -0.78
C VAL A 120 -7.46 -3.71 0.22
N MET A 121 -7.96 -3.96 1.42
CA MET A 121 -7.93 -3.04 2.55
C MET A 121 -7.10 -3.62 3.69
N ILE A 122 -6.33 -2.76 4.36
CA ILE A 122 -5.52 -3.11 5.54
C ILE A 122 -5.95 -2.37 6.81
N ASP A 123 -6.89 -1.43 6.68
CA ASP A 123 -7.56 -0.79 7.81
C ASP A 123 -8.72 -1.67 8.32
N GLY A 124 -9.03 -1.53 9.61
CA GLY A 124 -10.18 -2.19 10.22
C GLY A 124 -11.43 -1.34 10.11
N THR A 125 -12.60 -1.99 10.00
CA THR A 125 -13.90 -1.32 10.03
C THR A 125 -14.94 -2.20 10.72
N ASP A 126 -15.83 -1.56 11.47
CA ASP A 126 -17.01 -2.22 12.05
C ASP A 126 -18.16 -2.37 11.04
N SER A 127 -18.10 -1.61 9.94
CA SER A 127 -19.10 -1.67 8.87
C SER A 127 -18.45 -1.31 7.53
N PHE A 128 -18.89 -1.97 6.47
CA PHE A 128 -18.46 -1.71 5.10
C PHE A 128 -19.66 -1.80 4.15
N ASP A 129 -19.94 -0.72 3.41
CA ASP A 129 -21.06 -0.71 2.46
C ASP A 129 -20.68 -1.34 1.11
N MET A 130 -21.10 -2.59 0.92
CA MET A 130 -20.92 -3.30 -0.35
C MET A 130 -21.92 -2.87 -1.46
N THR A 131 -22.89 -2.01 -1.15
CA THR A 131 -23.95 -1.64 -2.11
C THR A 131 -23.38 -0.99 -3.36
N ALA A 132 -22.38 -0.09 -3.16
CA ALA A 132 -21.75 0.62 -4.27
C ALA A 132 -20.90 -0.29 -5.19
N PHE A 133 -20.41 -1.42 -4.66
CA PHE A 133 -19.52 -2.35 -5.39
C PHE A 133 -20.28 -3.32 -6.28
N LYS A 134 -21.53 -3.64 -5.93
CA LYS A 134 -22.34 -4.62 -6.64
C LYS A 134 -22.55 -4.33 -8.14
N PRO A 135 -22.86 -3.10 -8.58
CA PRO A 135 -23.14 -2.83 -10.00
C PRO A 135 -21.98 -3.16 -10.94
N LYS A 136 -20.73 -3.07 -10.45
CA LYS A 136 -19.52 -3.36 -11.22
C LYS A 136 -18.93 -4.74 -10.92
N SER A 137 -19.58 -5.57 -10.09
CA SER A 137 -19.07 -6.88 -9.63
C SER A 137 -17.67 -6.78 -9.02
N LEU A 138 -17.45 -5.78 -8.18
CA LEU A 138 -16.14 -5.55 -7.54
C LEU A 138 -15.91 -6.54 -6.41
N SER A 139 -14.66 -6.94 -6.22
CA SER A 139 -14.22 -7.80 -5.12
C SER A 139 -13.53 -6.97 -4.04
N VAL A 140 -13.80 -7.28 -2.78
CA VAL A 140 -13.14 -6.65 -1.61
C VAL A 140 -12.53 -7.73 -0.74
N THR A 141 -11.29 -7.54 -0.37
CA THR A 141 -10.54 -8.46 0.51
C THR A 141 -9.86 -7.66 1.62
N SER A 142 -9.96 -8.14 2.84
CA SER A 142 -9.17 -7.63 3.97
C SER A 142 -7.85 -8.37 4.03
N GLU A 143 -6.74 -7.63 4.14
CA GLU A 143 -5.40 -8.19 4.28
C GLU A 143 -4.90 -8.07 5.71
N SER A 144 -4.39 -9.17 6.25
CA SER A 144 -3.67 -9.22 7.51
C SER A 144 -2.53 -10.21 7.42
N MET A 145 -1.29 -9.74 7.36
CA MET A 145 -0.11 -10.59 7.37
C MET A 145 -0.02 -11.52 8.59
N PHE A 146 -0.75 -11.20 9.64
CA PHE A 146 -0.77 -12.01 10.87
C PHE A 146 -1.69 -13.23 10.78
N ALA A 147 -2.54 -13.33 9.76
CA ALA A 147 -3.48 -14.44 9.62
C ALA A 147 -2.77 -15.80 9.58
N ARG A 148 -1.73 -15.93 8.76
CA ARG A 148 -0.97 -17.19 8.65
C ARG A 148 -0.35 -17.66 9.96
N PRO A 149 0.44 -16.86 10.68
CA PRO A 149 1.05 -17.29 11.94
C PRO A 149 0.05 -17.44 13.09
N ILE A 150 -1.00 -16.60 13.18
CA ILE A 150 -1.99 -16.68 14.27
C ILE A 150 -2.84 -17.95 14.14
N PHE A 151 -3.26 -18.30 12.93
CA PHE A 151 -4.13 -19.46 12.70
C PHE A 151 -3.36 -20.73 12.33
N GLY A 152 -2.03 -20.67 12.23
CA GLY A 152 -1.19 -21.82 11.94
C GLY A 152 -1.54 -22.51 10.62
N THR A 153 -1.70 -21.72 9.54
CA THR A 153 -2.10 -22.27 8.24
C THR A 153 -1.04 -23.18 7.65
N ASP A 154 -1.43 -24.14 6.82
CA ASP A 154 -0.51 -25.10 6.18
C ASP A 154 0.59 -24.41 5.34
N ASP A 155 0.33 -23.19 4.87
CA ASP A 155 1.25 -22.42 4.04
C ASP A 155 2.03 -21.34 4.83
N VAL A 156 2.07 -21.39 6.16
CA VAL A 156 2.77 -20.38 7.02
C VAL A 156 4.22 -20.13 6.58
N ALA A 157 4.90 -21.15 6.07
CA ALA A 157 6.27 -21.02 5.53
C ALA A 157 6.36 -20.12 4.29
N LYS A 158 5.24 -19.74 3.67
CA LYS A 158 5.20 -18.83 2.52
C LYS A 158 5.79 -17.46 2.87
N GLN A 159 5.55 -16.96 4.07
CA GLN A 159 6.08 -15.66 4.49
C GLN A 159 7.60 -15.62 4.53
N GLY A 160 8.25 -16.72 4.96
CA GLY A 160 9.70 -16.85 4.87
C GLY A 160 10.22 -16.80 3.42
N ARG A 161 9.51 -17.44 2.48
CA ARG A 161 9.84 -17.35 1.04
C ARG A 161 9.65 -15.95 0.46
N ILE A 162 8.58 -15.25 0.88
CA ILE A 162 8.35 -13.86 0.50
C ILE A 162 9.52 -12.99 0.96
N LEU A 163 9.92 -13.09 2.22
CA LEU A 163 11.04 -12.31 2.75
C LEU A 163 12.37 -12.63 2.06
N ALA A 164 12.63 -13.90 1.75
CA ALA A 164 13.81 -14.30 0.98
C ALA A 164 13.80 -13.65 -0.43
N ARG A 165 12.63 -13.64 -1.09
CA ARG A 165 12.49 -13.01 -2.41
C ARG A 165 12.68 -11.49 -2.32
N VAL A 166 12.12 -10.84 -1.31
CA VAL A 166 12.29 -9.39 -1.06
C VAL A 166 13.76 -9.06 -0.80
N ALA A 167 14.46 -9.86 0.02
CA ALA A 167 15.89 -9.68 0.27
C ALA A 167 16.69 -9.75 -1.04
N GLY A 168 16.43 -10.75 -1.89
CA GLY A 168 17.06 -10.84 -3.20
C GLY A 168 16.79 -9.61 -4.09
N LEU A 169 15.57 -9.06 -4.08
CA LEU A 169 15.24 -7.85 -4.85
C LEU A 169 15.99 -6.61 -4.31
N VAL A 170 16.23 -6.54 -3.00
CA VAL A 170 17.06 -5.48 -2.40
C VAL A 170 18.53 -5.64 -2.82
N ASP A 171 19.07 -6.86 -2.75
CA ASP A 171 20.46 -7.14 -3.16
C ASP A 171 20.67 -6.86 -4.68
N GLU A 172 19.64 -7.08 -5.51
CA GLU A 172 19.62 -6.73 -6.93
C GLU A 172 19.47 -5.21 -7.18
N GLY A 173 19.25 -4.38 -6.14
CA GLY A 173 18.97 -2.95 -6.26
C GLY A 173 17.61 -2.61 -6.86
N ARG A 174 16.69 -3.57 -6.93
CA ARG A 174 15.33 -3.41 -7.50
C ARG A 174 14.29 -2.97 -6.48
N LEU A 175 14.58 -3.18 -5.20
CA LEU A 175 13.85 -2.62 -4.06
C LEU A 175 14.82 -1.86 -3.18
N ARG A 176 14.33 -0.84 -2.51
CA ARG A 176 15.09 -0.11 -1.49
C ARG A 176 14.34 -0.07 -0.17
N THR A 177 15.08 0.14 0.90
CA THR A 177 14.51 0.34 2.23
C THR A 177 13.53 1.50 2.27
N THR A 178 12.51 1.37 3.09
CA THR A 178 11.52 2.42 3.36
C THR A 178 11.85 3.24 4.61
N VAL A 179 13.04 3.08 5.19
CA VAL A 179 13.50 3.89 6.33
C VAL A 179 13.71 5.34 5.88
N ALA A 180 12.98 6.26 6.50
CA ALA A 180 13.08 7.70 6.26
C ALA A 180 13.69 8.43 7.45
N HIS A 181 13.53 7.90 8.67
CA HIS A 181 14.10 8.44 9.89
C HIS A 181 14.81 7.37 10.70
N GLN A 182 15.86 7.78 11.40
CA GLN A 182 16.58 6.91 12.32
C GLN A 182 16.93 7.65 13.60
N LEU A 183 16.38 7.19 14.72
CA LEU A 183 16.73 7.66 16.05
C LEU A 183 17.88 6.81 16.59
N GLN A 184 18.91 7.45 17.12
CA GLN A 184 20.11 6.76 17.59
C GLN A 184 19.98 6.31 19.04
N GLY A 185 20.10 5.00 19.26
CA GLY A 185 20.03 4.38 20.58
C GLY A 185 18.60 3.99 21.00
N LEU A 186 18.52 2.86 21.70
CA LEU A 186 17.24 2.36 22.26
C LEU A 186 17.03 2.99 23.65
N THR A 187 16.43 4.17 23.68
CA THR A 187 16.10 4.91 24.91
C THR A 187 14.61 5.17 25.00
N ALA A 188 14.10 5.36 26.22
CA ALA A 188 12.69 5.72 26.44
C ALA A 188 12.34 7.03 25.70
N ALA A 189 13.24 8.01 25.68
CA ALA A 189 13.04 9.27 24.98
C ALA A 189 12.84 9.05 23.47
N ASN A 190 13.68 8.23 22.83
CA ASN A 190 13.56 7.92 21.40
C ASN A 190 12.29 7.12 21.07
N ILE A 191 11.84 6.25 21.98
CA ILE A 191 10.55 5.55 21.79
C ILE A 191 9.40 6.55 21.82
N VAL A 192 9.36 7.44 22.79
CA VAL A 192 8.33 8.49 22.90
C VAL A 192 8.37 9.41 21.66
N GLU A 193 9.55 9.86 21.24
CA GLU A 193 9.70 10.69 20.04
C GLU A 193 9.22 9.96 18.78
N GLY A 194 9.67 8.72 18.57
CA GLY A 194 9.29 7.91 17.42
C GLY A 194 7.79 7.66 17.37
N THR A 195 7.15 7.36 18.52
CA THR A 195 5.71 7.19 18.62
C THR A 195 4.97 8.47 18.26
N ALA A 196 5.38 9.61 18.82
CA ALA A 196 4.77 10.91 18.52
C ALA A 196 4.89 11.28 17.04
N LEU A 197 6.03 10.98 16.39
CA LEU A 197 6.21 11.18 14.95
C LEU A 197 5.22 10.33 14.14
N VAL A 198 5.04 9.05 14.49
CA VAL A 198 4.07 8.17 13.80
C VAL A 198 2.64 8.67 14.01
N GLU A 199 2.25 8.98 15.24
CA GLU A 199 0.91 9.47 15.60
C GLU A 199 0.57 10.83 14.94
N SER A 200 1.58 11.63 14.60
CA SER A 200 1.38 12.89 13.89
C SER A 200 0.71 12.74 12.52
N GLY A 201 0.70 11.55 11.94
CA GLY A 201 0.23 11.28 10.57
C GLY A 201 1.03 11.97 9.48
N ARG A 202 2.20 12.55 9.83
CA ARG A 202 3.03 13.32 8.89
C ARG A 202 4.27 12.58 8.40
N MET A 203 4.50 11.40 8.93
CA MET A 203 5.62 10.56 8.54
C MET A 203 5.56 10.15 7.07
N VAL A 204 6.74 10.03 6.46
CA VAL A 204 6.96 9.26 5.24
C VAL A 204 7.78 8.03 5.60
N GLY A 205 7.57 6.94 4.90
CA GLY A 205 8.34 5.71 5.13
C GLY A 205 8.23 5.17 6.55
N LYS A 206 9.35 4.71 7.09
CA LYS A 206 9.52 4.08 8.42
C LYS A 206 10.55 4.83 9.27
N ILE A 207 10.36 4.75 10.60
CA ILE A 207 11.35 5.15 11.61
C ILE A 207 12.10 3.91 12.05
#